data_27ce40079b16a1a92c36271ff7d4e662
#
_entry.id   27ce40079b16a1a92c36271ff7d4e662
#
_cell.length_a   1.000
_cell.length_b   1.000
_cell.length_c   1.000
_cell.angle_alpha   90.00
_cell.angle_beta   90.00
_cell.angle_gamma   90.00
#
_symmetry.space_group_name_H-M   'P 1'
#
loop_
_entity.id
_entity.type
_entity.pdbx_description
1 polymer ?
#
loop_
_entity_poly.entity_id
_entity_poly.type
_entity_poly.pdbx_seq_one_letter_code
_entity_poly.pdbx_strand_id
1 'polypeptide(L)'
;VGTRKVFFAVIATTAVLIAVFVPIAFLPGTAGRLFQEFGLVLAVAVAISSFVALSLVPAVMARLPASAPRQRRVSDWGNRLAQSYHASLKTVLSAPRRTASICVLAAASAAGLYTLLDQELLPAEDRGTIYLFAKGPDGVGLNYTERQADRMENILIPLLERGEIIALFTVVGRWDPNNVFMLAKLADWRERERSQQEIAADLKPLFADLPGVTTRIFSANSLNLRGASSGGLSVALLGTDYDEIYAAAREYTEQIRSQLDSVSRPRIGYDPSQ
;
A
#
# COMPACT_ATOMS: atom_id res chain seq x y z
N VAL A 1 -37.75 -27.61 5.62
CA VAL A 1 -36.90 -28.46 6.47
C VAL A 1 -35.41 -28.18 6.23
N GLY A 2 -34.97 -27.96 4.99
CA GLY A 2 -33.55 -27.69 4.64
C GLY A 2 -32.99 -26.41 5.26
N THR A 3 -33.69 -25.27 5.13
CA THR A 3 -33.26 -23.97 5.63
C THR A 3 -33.03 -23.94 7.14
N ARG A 4 -33.84 -24.67 7.90
CA ARG A 4 -33.72 -24.74 9.36
C ARG A 4 -32.45 -25.44 9.82
N LYS A 5 -31.91 -26.37 9.00
CA LYS A 5 -30.66 -27.09 9.30
C LYS A 5 -29.42 -26.22 9.08
N VAL A 6 -29.47 -25.27 8.16
CA VAL A 6 -28.34 -24.40 7.83
C VAL A 6 -28.42 -23.01 8.47
N PHE A 7 -29.58 -22.66 9.08
CA PHE A 7 -29.83 -21.36 9.64
C PHE A 7 -28.78 -20.89 10.64
N PHE A 8 -28.49 -21.70 11.64
CA PHE A 8 -27.48 -21.36 12.65
C PHE A 8 -26.08 -21.30 12.07
N ALA A 9 -25.77 -22.15 11.10
CA ALA A 9 -24.45 -22.13 10.43
C ALA A 9 -24.26 -20.84 9.63
N VAL A 10 -25.29 -20.40 8.89
CA VAL A 10 -25.24 -19.15 8.12
C VAL A 10 -25.11 -17.94 9.05
N ILE A 11 -25.89 -17.87 10.14
CA ILE A 11 -25.78 -16.77 11.11
C ILE A 11 -24.39 -16.76 11.77
N ALA A 12 -23.90 -17.92 12.19
CA ALA A 12 -22.60 -18.02 12.84
C ALA A 12 -21.46 -17.56 11.90
N THR A 13 -21.45 -18.00 10.65
CA THR A 13 -20.44 -17.57 9.66
C THR A 13 -20.55 -16.09 9.34
N THR A 14 -21.77 -15.55 9.22
CA THR A 14 -22.03 -14.11 9.03
C THR A 14 -21.50 -13.30 10.20
N ALA A 15 -21.79 -13.73 11.43
CA ALA A 15 -21.33 -13.06 12.65
C ALA A 15 -19.79 -13.05 12.73
N VAL A 16 -19.14 -14.15 12.37
CA VAL A 16 -17.67 -14.22 12.31
C VAL A 16 -17.10 -13.24 11.28
N LEU A 17 -17.68 -13.18 10.08
CA LEU A 17 -17.22 -12.25 9.04
C LEU A 17 -17.41 -10.78 9.48
N ILE A 18 -18.56 -10.44 10.06
CA ILE A 18 -18.81 -9.09 10.59
C ILE A 18 -17.83 -8.77 11.72
N ALA A 19 -17.57 -9.73 12.62
CA ALA A 19 -16.61 -9.56 13.71
C ALA A 19 -15.17 -9.35 13.22
N VAL A 20 -14.82 -9.78 12.01
CA VAL A 20 -13.53 -9.51 11.38
C VAL A 20 -13.52 -8.15 10.69
N PHE A 21 -14.56 -7.81 9.93
CA PHE A 21 -14.57 -6.58 9.13
C PHE A 21 -14.84 -5.30 9.95
N VAL A 22 -15.70 -5.38 10.97
CA VAL A 22 -16.02 -4.21 11.81
C VAL A 22 -14.78 -3.61 12.49
N PRO A 23 -13.89 -4.37 13.15
CA PRO A 23 -12.69 -3.81 13.75
C PRO A 23 -11.76 -3.11 12.75
N ILE A 24 -11.72 -3.56 11.49
CA ILE A 24 -10.92 -2.91 10.43
C ILE A 24 -11.39 -1.47 10.19
N ALA A 25 -12.69 -1.22 10.31
CA ALA A 25 -13.25 0.13 10.18
C ALA A 25 -12.84 1.10 11.31
N PHE A 26 -12.30 0.59 12.42
CA PHE A 26 -11.85 1.39 13.57
C PHE A 26 -10.33 1.45 13.71
N LEU A 27 -9.57 1.01 12.72
CA LEU A 27 -8.13 1.12 12.74
C LEU A 27 -7.69 2.60 12.79
N PRO A 28 -6.73 2.96 13.65
CA PRO A 28 -6.21 4.33 13.71
C PRO A 28 -5.28 4.64 12.52
N GLY A 29 -5.09 5.92 12.24
CA GLY A 29 -4.11 6.41 11.28
C GLY A 29 -4.59 6.37 9.82
N THR A 30 -3.64 6.51 8.89
CA THR A 30 -3.91 6.61 7.46
C THR A 30 -4.44 5.31 6.88
N ALA A 31 -3.92 4.17 7.34
CA ALA A 31 -4.42 2.85 6.96
C ALA A 31 -5.89 2.67 7.39
N GLY A 32 -6.25 3.14 8.59
CA GLY A 32 -7.62 3.10 9.07
C GLY A 32 -8.59 3.85 8.17
N ARG A 33 -8.25 5.07 7.74
CA ARG A 33 -9.09 5.86 6.82
C ARG A 33 -9.33 5.15 5.48
N LEU A 34 -8.32 4.45 4.99
CA LEU A 34 -8.38 3.68 3.75
C LEU A 34 -9.32 2.48 3.86
N PHE A 35 -9.18 1.74 4.96
CA PHE A 35 -9.91 0.48 5.15
C PHE A 35 -11.27 0.66 5.83
N GLN A 36 -11.56 1.85 6.38
CA GLN A 36 -12.82 2.12 7.09
C GLN A 36 -14.04 1.90 6.21
N GLU A 37 -14.05 2.51 5.02
CA GLU A 37 -15.16 2.35 4.08
C GLU A 37 -15.28 0.91 3.60
N PHE A 38 -14.14 0.26 3.32
CA PHE A 38 -14.09 -1.13 2.89
C PHE A 38 -14.65 -2.08 3.95
N GLY A 39 -14.21 -1.95 5.20
CA GLY A 39 -14.66 -2.78 6.31
C GLY A 39 -16.16 -2.66 6.56
N LEU A 40 -16.69 -1.43 6.55
CA LEU A 40 -18.10 -1.17 6.77
C LEU A 40 -18.96 -1.72 5.61
N VAL A 41 -18.57 -1.43 4.37
CA VAL A 41 -19.29 -1.91 3.18
C VAL A 41 -19.34 -3.43 3.13
N LEU A 42 -18.22 -4.11 3.41
CA LEU A 42 -18.17 -5.57 3.44
C LEU A 42 -19.04 -6.15 4.57
N ALA A 43 -18.99 -5.58 5.76
CA ALA A 43 -19.85 -6.03 6.88
C ALA A 43 -21.33 -5.92 6.55
N VAL A 44 -21.75 -4.78 5.99
CA VAL A 44 -23.16 -4.55 5.58
C VAL A 44 -23.55 -5.48 4.43
N ALA A 45 -22.70 -5.64 3.42
CA ALA A 45 -22.96 -6.52 2.28
C ALA A 45 -23.15 -7.98 2.71
N VAL A 46 -22.31 -8.48 3.62
CA VAL A 46 -22.41 -9.83 4.18
C VAL A 46 -23.70 -9.99 5.00
N ALA A 47 -24.07 -8.99 5.81
CA ALA A 47 -25.29 -9.00 6.59
C ALA A 47 -26.54 -9.06 5.68
N ILE A 48 -26.58 -8.21 4.65
CA ILE A 48 -27.68 -8.19 3.66
C ILE A 48 -27.72 -9.52 2.89
N SER A 49 -26.59 -10.02 2.44
CA SER A 49 -26.48 -11.31 1.74
C SER A 49 -27.04 -12.46 2.58
N SER A 50 -26.70 -12.50 3.85
CA SER A 50 -27.21 -13.50 4.79
C SER A 50 -28.73 -13.37 4.99
N PHE A 51 -29.25 -12.14 5.13
CA PHE A 51 -30.70 -11.89 5.24
C PHE A 51 -31.42 -12.36 3.98
N VAL A 52 -30.94 -12.06 2.80
CA VAL A 52 -31.48 -12.49 1.51
C VAL A 52 -31.43 -14.02 1.38
N ALA A 53 -30.32 -14.65 1.74
CA ALA A 53 -30.20 -16.09 1.69
C ALA A 53 -31.17 -16.82 2.61
N LEU A 54 -31.42 -16.27 3.79
CA LEU A 54 -32.31 -16.89 4.77
C LEU A 54 -33.83 -16.56 4.56
N SER A 55 -34.14 -15.47 3.88
CA SER A 55 -35.52 -15.03 3.64
C SER A 55 -36.01 -15.31 2.20
N LEU A 56 -35.30 -14.73 1.20
CA LEU A 56 -35.71 -14.76 -0.18
C LEU A 56 -35.61 -16.15 -0.80
N VAL A 57 -34.46 -16.84 -0.57
CA VAL A 57 -34.23 -18.16 -1.17
C VAL A 57 -35.31 -19.17 -0.73
N PRO A 58 -35.68 -19.32 0.56
CA PRO A 58 -36.74 -20.20 0.96
C PRO A 58 -38.12 -19.77 0.42
N ALA A 59 -38.40 -18.45 0.36
CA ALA A 59 -39.65 -17.93 -0.17
C ALA A 59 -39.82 -18.24 -1.67
N VAL A 60 -38.80 -18.08 -2.45
CA VAL A 60 -38.77 -18.43 -3.89
C VAL A 60 -38.91 -19.94 -4.08
N MET A 61 -38.17 -20.74 -3.32
CA MET A 61 -38.25 -22.19 -3.39
C MET A 61 -39.61 -22.74 -3.01
N ALA A 62 -40.32 -22.10 -2.09
CA ALA A 62 -41.69 -22.48 -1.72
C ALA A 62 -42.71 -22.22 -2.84
N ARG A 63 -42.44 -21.30 -3.74
CA ARG A 63 -43.31 -20.96 -4.88
C ARG A 63 -43.00 -21.70 -6.18
N LEU A 64 -41.81 -22.32 -6.27
CA LEU A 64 -41.45 -23.10 -7.43
C LEU A 64 -42.18 -24.43 -7.42
N PRO A 65 -42.91 -24.80 -8.50
CA PRO A 65 -43.54 -26.09 -8.59
C PRO A 65 -42.50 -27.16 -8.49
N ALA A 66 -42.77 -28.22 -7.74
CA ALA A 66 -41.95 -29.39 -7.65
C ALA A 66 -41.96 -30.11 -9.00
N SER A 67 -41.19 -29.61 -9.95
CA SER A 67 -41.10 -30.15 -11.30
C SER A 67 -40.41 -31.51 -11.29
N ALA A 68 -41.02 -32.46 -11.96
CA ALA A 68 -40.55 -33.82 -12.14
C ALA A 68 -39.16 -33.96 -12.78
N PRO A 69 -38.52 -35.10 -12.72
CA PRO A 69 -37.07 -35.31 -12.70
C PRO A 69 -36.40 -35.13 -14.06
N ARG A 70 -36.07 -33.88 -14.43
CA ARG A 70 -35.13 -33.58 -15.52
C ARG A 70 -33.67 -33.58 -15.03
N GLN A 71 -33.47 -34.14 -13.87
CA GLN A 71 -32.26 -33.96 -13.04
C GLN A 71 -31.18 -35.05 -13.17
N ARG A 72 -31.28 -36.03 -14.10
CA ARG A 72 -30.34 -37.15 -14.13
C ARG A 72 -28.86 -36.75 -14.26
N ARG A 73 -28.52 -35.85 -15.18
CA ARG A 73 -27.09 -35.50 -15.42
C ARG A 73 -26.44 -34.66 -14.30
N VAL A 74 -27.18 -33.70 -13.73
CA VAL A 74 -26.69 -32.87 -12.62
C VAL A 74 -26.63 -33.68 -11.33
N SER A 75 -27.59 -34.61 -11.13
CA SER A 75 -27.60 -35.55 -10.01
C SER A 75 -26.39 -36.50 -10.04
N ASP A 76 -26.05 -37.02 -11.22
CA ASP A 76 -24.95 -37.97 -11.37
C ASP A 76 -23.59 -37.30 -11.08
N TRP A 77 -23.40 -36.07 -11.55
CA TRP A 77 -22.21 -35.29 -11.22
C TRP A 77 -22.13 -34.94 -9.73
N GLY A 78 -23.23 -34.50 -9.15
CA GLY A 78 -23.34 -34.20 -7.71
C GLY A 78 -23.06 -35.44 -6.84
N ASN A 79 -23.57 -36.60 -7.25
CA ASN A 79 -23.33 -37.85 -6.55
C ASN A 79 -21.87 -38.29 -6.65
N ARG A 80 -21.23 -38.13 -7.82
CA ARG A 80 -19.78 -38.41 -7.99
C ARG A 80 -18.94 -37.49 -7.12
N LEU A 81 -19.26 -36.21 -7.07
CA LEU A 81 -18.56 -35.24 -6.23
C LEU A 81 -18.74 -35.59 -4.74
N ALA A 82 -19.95 -35.93 -4.32
CA ALA A 82 -20.23 -36.35 -2.95
C ALA A 82 -19.48 -37.63 -2.57
N GLN A 83 -19.43 -38.64 -3.47
CA GLN A 83 -18.66 -39.85 -3.25
C GLN A 83 -17.15 -39.57 -3.14
N SER A 84 -16.58 -38.76 -4.03
CA SER A 84 -15.18 -38.35 -3.96
C SER A 84 -14.88 -37.61 -2.67
N TYR A 85 -15.74 -36.68 -2.25
CA TYR A 85 -15.61 -36.00 -0.97
C TYR A 85 -15.65 -36.95 0.23
N HIS A 86 -16.62 -37.86 0.25
CA HIS A 86 -16.70 -38.88 1.31
C HIS A 86 -15.47 -39.76 1.37
N ALA A 87 -14.94 -40.21 0.22
CA ALA A 87 -13.72 -41.00 0.15
C ALA A 87 -12.52 -40.25 0.69
N SER A 88 -12.33 -38.99 0.25
CA SER A 88 -11.26 -38.09 0.74
C SER A 88 -11.38 -37.85 2.24
N LEU A 89 -12.57 -37.54 2.71
CA LEU A 89 -12.82 -37.28 4.13
C LEU A 89 -12.53 -38.51 5.00
N LYS A 90 -12.94 -39.69 4.53
CA LYS A 90 -12.66 -40.98 5.21
C LYS A 90 -11.14 -41.22 5.30
N THR A 91 -10.39 -40.96 4.23
CA THR A 91 -8.94 -41.10 4.18
C THR A 91 -8.24 -40.15 5.16
N VAL A 92 -8.66 -38.89 5.19
CA VAL A 92 -8.14 -37.88 6.11
C VAL A 92 -8.40 -38.24 7.58
N LEU A 93 -9.63 -38.66 7.89
CA LEU A 93 -10.04 -39.02 9.24
C LEU A 93 -9.43 -40.37 9.71
N SER A 94 -9.12 -41.29 8.78
CA SER A 94 -8.50 -42.59 9.13
C SER A 94 -7.01 -42.46 9.48
N ALA A 95 -6.36 -41.36 9.11
CA ALA A 95 -4.95 -41.14 9.37
C ALA A 95 -4.68 -39.79 10.10
N PRO A 96 -5.22 -39.58 11.32
CA PRO A 96 -5.21 -38.29 11.99
C PRO A 96 -3.79 -37.74 12.24
N ARG A 97 -2.82 -38.60 12.51
CA ARG A 97 -1.41 -38.20 12.71
C ARG A 97 -0.80 -37.64 11.43
N ARG A 98 -1.04 -38.28 10.26
CA ARG A 98 -0.54 -37.81 8.96
C ARG A 98 -1.19 -36.48 8.60
N THR A 99 -2.50 -36.35 8.80
CA THR A 99 -3.23 -35.12 8.55
C THR A 99 -2.72 -33.97 9.43
N ALA A 100 -2.54 -34.24 10.73
CA ALA A 100 -1.96 -33.24 11.65
C ALA A 100 -0.55 -32.81 11.22
N SER A 101 0.31 -33.80 10.83
CA SER A 101 1.65 -33.46 10.34
C SER A 101 1.63 -32.59 9.08
N ILE A 102 0.74 -32.87 8.13
CA ILE A 102 0.58 -32.03 6.93
C ILE A 102 0.11 -30.61 7.29
N CYS A 103 -0.87 -30.50 8.21
CA CYS A 103 -1.36 -29.19 8.66
C CYS A 103 -0.26 -28.40 9.39
N VAL A 104 0.52 -29.04 10.25
CA VAL A 104 1.65 -28.41 10.96
C VAL A 104 2.73 -27.98 9.97
N LEU A 105 3.07 -28.83 9.00
CA LEU A 105 4.05 -28.50 7.96
C LEU A 105 3.57 -27.32 7.10
N ALA A 106 2.30 -27.31 6.70
CA ALA A 106 1.71 -26.20 5.95
C ALA A 106 1.71 -24.90 6.76
N ALA A 107 1.36 -24.95 8.04
CA ALA A 107 1.40 -23.79 8.93
C ALA A 107 2.84 -23.29 9.13
N ALA A 108 3.81 -24.18 9.33
CA ALA A 108 5.22 -23.82 9.44
C ALA A 108 5.76 -23.21 8.14
N SER A 109 5.38 -23.77 6.97
CA SER A 109 5.74 -23.22 5.67
C SER A 109 5.15 -21.82 5.47
N ALA A 110 3.88 -21.62 5.83
CA ALA A 110 3.22 -20.33 5.75
C ALA A 110 3.90 -19.29 6.66
N ALA A 111 4.24 -19.66 7.89
CA ALA A 111 4.97 -18.81 8.82
C ALA A 111 6.38 -18.47 8.28
N GLY A 112 7.09 -19.47 7.73
CA GLY A 112 8.40 -19.25 7.10
C GLY A 112 8.32 -18.31 5.88
N LEU A 113 7.32 -18.50 5.00
CA LEU A 113 7.10 -17.61 3.87
C LEU A 113 6.74 -16.19 4.30
N TYR A 114 5.94 -16.04 5.36
CA TYR A 114 5.56 -14.72 5.89
C TYR A 114 6.78 -13.90 6.36
N THR A 115 7.79 -14.55 6.93
CA THR A 115 9.03 -13.87 7.37
C THR A 115 9.95 -13.49 6.21
N LEU A 116 9.79 -14.12 5.05
CA LEU A 116 10.58 -13.84 3.84
C LEU A 116 9.93 -12.79 2.93
N LEU A 117 8.66 -12.48 3.16
CA LEU A 117 7.93 -11.48 2.39
C LEU A 117 8.22 -10.07 2.92
N ASP A 118 8.62 -9.19 2.03
CA ASP A 118 8.75 -7.77 2.34
C ASP A 118 7.37 -7.19 2.68
N GLN A 119 7.31 -6.45 3.80
CA GLN A 119 6.07 -5.82 4.24
C GLN A 119 5.98 -4.42 3.65
N GLU A 120 5.22 -4.30 2.58
CA GLU A 120 4.91 -3.03 1.96
C GLU A 120 3.43 -2.68 2.15
N LEU A 121 3.14 -1.45 2.55
CA LEU A 121 1.76 -0.97 2.66
C LEU A 121 1.13 -0.80 1.27
N LEU A 122 1.94 -0.37 0.31
CA LEU A 122 1.57 -0.20 -1.09
C LEU A 122 2.77 -0.57 -1.96
N PRO A 123 2.58 -1.43 -2.97
CA PRO A 123 3.63 -1.70 -3.94
C PRO A 123 3.99 -0.42 -4.69
N ALA A 124 5.25 -0.32 -5.11
CA ALA A 124 5.73 0.80 -5.90
C ALA A 124 5.00 0.85 -7.26
N GLU A 125 4.20 1.89 -7.46
CA GLU A 125 3.44 2.08 -8.69
C GLU A 125 4.28 2.81 -9.74
N ASP A 126 4.18 2.39 -11.00
CA ASP A 126 4.69 3.14 -12.13
C ASP A 126 3.58 4.00 -12.74
N ARG A 127 3.54 5.27 -12.39
CA ARG A 127 2.58 6.26 -12.90
C ARG A 127 3.13 7.15 -14.00
N GLY A 128 4.37 6.90 -14.42
CA GLY A 128 5.06 7.70 -15.41
C GLY A 128 5.25 9.16 -14.99
N THR A 129 5.46 9.43 -13.68
CA THR A 129 5.66 10.79 -13.20
C THR A 129 6.64 10.80 -12.05
N ILE A 130 7.74 11.53 -12.21
CA ILE A 130 8.75 11.73 -11.18
C ILE A 130 8.67 13.18 -10.72
N TYR A 131 8.62 13.35 -9.40
CA TYR A 131 8.68 14.66 -8.74
C TYR A 131 10.08 14.88 -8.20
N LEU A 132 10.62 16.05 -8.50
CA LEU A 132 11.92 16.47 -8.00
C LEU A 132 11.71 17.78 -7.22
N PHE A 133 12.32 17.85 -6.08
CA PHE A 133 12.31 19.02 -5.22
C PHE A 133 13.74 19.34 -4.83
N ALA A 134 14.10 20.61 -4.92
CA ALA A 134 15.38 21.09 -4.41
C ALA A 134 15.16 22.30 -3.50
N LYS A 135 15.93 22.34 -2.41
CA LYS A 135 15.99 23.49 -1.52
C LYS A 135 17.41 24.03 -1.50
N GLY A 136 17.57 25.30 -1.86
CA GLY A 136 18.83 26.06 -1.69
C GLY A 136 19.01 26.53 -0.26
N PRO A 137 20.15 27.17 0.05
CA PRO A 137 20.38 27.83 1.34
C PRO A 137 19.33 28.89 1.63
N ASP A 138 19.10 29.13 2.92
CA ASP A 138 18.20 30.21 3.32
C ASP A 138 18.85 31.57 3.00
N GLY A 139 18.01 32.56 2.63
CA GLY A 139 18.44 33.89 2.26
C GLY A 139 18.94 34.09 0.82
N VAL A 140 18.96 33.04 -0.02
CA VAL A 140 19.31 33.20 -1.43
C VAL A 140 18.09 33.72 -2.22
N GLY A 141 18.39 34.58 -3.23
CA GLY A 141 17.36 35.12 -4.11
C GLY A 141 17.04 34.18 -5.29
N LEU A 142 15.96 34.55 -6.02
CA LEU A 142 15.47 33.78 -7.17
C LEU A 142 16.53 33.47 -8.23
N ASN A 143 17.44 34.44 -8.52
CA ASN A 143 18.51 34.21 -9.50
C ASN A 143 19.45 33.08 -9.15
N TYR A 144 19.66 32.80 -7.84
CA TYR A 144 20.43 31.64 -7.42
C TYR A 144 19.66 30.35 -7.68
N THR A 145 18.41 30.35 -7.32
CA THR A 145 17.51 29.22 -7.42
C THR A 145 17.26 28.85 -8.89
N GLU A 146 17.13 29.83 -9.77
CA GLU A 146 17.01 29.66 -11.22
C GLU A 146 18.23 28.94 -11.81
N ARG A 147 19.46 29.40 -11.46
CA ARG A 147 20.67 28.67 -11.90
C ARG A 147 20.75 27.24 -11.41
N GLN A 148 20.17 26.94 -10.24
CA GLN A 148 20.11 25.56 -9.77
C GLN A 148 19.06 24.76 -10.53
N ALA A 149 17.93 25.38 -10.87
CA ALA A 149 16.93 24.76 -11.73
C ALA A 149 17.49 24.41 -13.10
N ASP A 150 18.24 25.32 -13.73
CA ASP A 150 18.93 25.07 -15.01
C ASP A 150 19.88 23.87 -14.93
N ARG A 151 20.63 23.73 -13.82
CA ARG A 151 21.52 22.57 -13.62
C ARG A 151 20.74 21.28 -13.48
N MET A 152 19.60 21.33 -12.80
CA MET A 152 18.71 20.17 -12.65
C MET A 152 18.09 19.77 -13.98
N GLU A 153 17.67 20.75 -14.79
CA GLU A 153 17.14 20.53 -16.13
C GLU A 153 18.19 19.90 -17.05
N ASN A 154 19.42 20.36 -17.00
CA ASN A 154 20.51 19.82 -17.80
C ASN A 154 20.78 18.33 -17.51
N ILE A 155 20.50 17.83 -16.31
CA ILE A 155 20.56 16.41 -15.98
C ILE A 155 19.43 15.61 -16.65
N LEU A 156 18.27 16.26 -16.85
CA LEU A 156 17.06 15.62 -17.40
C LEU A 156 16.99 15.70 -18.94
N ILE A 157 17.68 16.67 -19.58
CA ILE A 157 17.69 16.84 -21.03
C ILE A 157 18.02 15.55 -21.79
N PRO A 158 19.05 14.76 -21.41
CA PRO A 158 19.35 13.51 -22.12
C PRO A 158 18.22 12.47 -22.09
N LEU A 159 17.39 12.49 -21.04
CA LEU A 159 16.22 11.60 -20.96
C LEU A 159 15.08 12.12 -21.85
N LEU A 160 14.96 13.43 -21.98
CA LEU A 160 13.99 14.08 -22.86
C LEU A 160 14.35 13.81 -24.34
N GLU A 161 15.64 13.91 -24.71
CA GLU A 161 16.12 13.63 -26.05
C GLU A 161 15.95 12.15 -26.46
N ARG A 162 16.07 11.24 -25.48
CA ARG A 162 15.80 9.81 -25.67
C ARG A 162 14.32 9.44 -25.69
N GLY A 163 13.44 10.40 -25.42
CA GLY A 163 11.99 10.18 -25.36
C GLY A 163 11.50 9.45 -24.11
N GLU A 164 12.36 9.23 -23.12
CA GLU A 164 11.95 8.65 -21.82
C GLU A 164 11.13 9.65 -21.00
N ILE A 165 11.45 10.94 -21.09
CA ILE A 165 10.65 12.06 -20.58
C ILE A 165 9.97 12.74 -21.76
N ILE A 166 8.65 12.92 -21.68
CA ILE A 166 7.84 13.58 -22.73
C ILE A 166 7.52 15.04 -22.39
N ALA A 167 7.55 15.37 -21.10
CA ALA A 167 7.32 16.74 -20.66
C ALA A 167 8.04 17.00 -19.34
N LEU A 168 8.62 18.18 -19.22
CA LEU A 168 9.26 18.70 -18.01
C LEU A 168 8.56 20.00 -17.63
N PHE A 169 8.16 20.11 -16.37
CA PHE A 169 7.55 21.30 -15.80
C PHE A 169 8.35 21.73 -14.60
N THR A 170 8.87 22.95 -14.64
CA THR A 170 9.72 23.53 -13.58
C THR A 170 9.06 24.75 -12.98
N VAL A 171 9.04 24.83 -11.66
CA VAL A 171 8.61 26.01 -10.90
C VAL A 171 9.73 26.42 -9.97
N VAL A 172 10.23 27.63 -10.16
CA VAL A 172 11.26 28.24 -9.32
C VAL A 172 10.58 29.16 -8.31
N GLY A 173 10.99 29.08 -7.04
CA GLY A 173 10.46 29.94 -5.99
C GLY A 173 9.07 29.54 -5.49
N ARG A 174 8.67 28.27 -5.66
CA ARG A 174 7.38 27.79 -5.13
C ARG A 174 7.45 27.73 -3.61
N TRP A 175 6.54 28.43 -2.95
CA TRP A 175 6.44 28.65 -1.50
C TRP A 175 7.53 29.54 -0.92
N ASP A 176 8.82 29.33 -1.26
CA ASP A 176 9.97 30.11 -0.84
C ASP A 176 10.91 30.37 -2.01
N PRO A 177 11.60 31.55 -2.08
CA PRO A 177 12.48 31.90 -3.18
C PRO A 177 13.61 30.90 -3.43
N ASN A 178 14.03 30.13 -2.41
CA ASN A 178 15.10 29.12 -2.49
C ASN A 178 14.65 27.72 -2.89
N ASN A 179 13.37 27.53 -3.26
CA ASN A 179 12.82 26.23 -3.62
C ASN A 179 12.67 26.06 -5.13
N VAL A 180 13.02 24.87 -5.62
CA VAL A 180 12.71 24.40 -6.98
C VAL A 180 11.79 23.20 -6.88
N PHE A 181 10.75 23.20 -7.68
CA PHE A 181 9.89 22.05 -7.87
C PHE A 181 9.86 21.69 -9.35
N MET A 182 10.15 20.42 -9.65
CA MET A 182 10.06 19.90 -11.01
C MET A 182 9.15 18.69 -11.06
N LEU A 183 8.46 18.56 -12.19
CA LEU A 183 7.65 17.42 -12.54
C LEU A 183 8.12 16.90 -13.89
N ALA A 184 8.70 15.70 -13.92
CA ALA A 184 9.07 15.02 -15.13
C ALA A 184 8.01 13.98 -15.47
N LYS A 185 7.32 14.17 -16.60
CA LYS A 185 6.36 13.22 -17.14
C LYS A 185 7.11 12.26 -18.06
N LEU A 186 7.05 10.97 -17.73
CA LEU A 186 7.65 9.91 -18.53
C LEU A 186 6.70 9.48 -19.67
N ALA A 187 7.27 8.91 -20.70
CA ALA A 187 6.52 8.20 -21.74
C ALA A 187 5.65 7.09 -21.15
N ASP A 188 4.68 6.61 -21.91
CA ASP A 188 3.84 5.49 -21.47
C ASP A 188 4.71 4.26 -21.14
N TRP A 189 4.34 3.51 -20.11
CA TRP A 189 5.10 2.35 -19.66
C TRP A 189 5.29 1.28 -20.76
N ARG A 190 4.44 1.30 -21.81
CA ARG A 190 4.54 0.42 -22.97
C ARG A 190 5.56 0.90 -24.01
N GLU A 191 5.93 2.17 -23.94
CA GLU A 191 6.81 2.84 -24.93
C GLU A 191 8.24 3.03 -24.40
N ARG A 192 8.50 2.67 -23.12
CA ARG A 192 9.82 2.76 -22.50
C ARG A 192 10.32 1.40 -22.03
N GLU A 193 11.62 1.23 -22.08
CA GLU A 193 12.29 0.00 -21.63
C GLU A 193 12.50 -0.03 -20.11
N ARG A 194 12.64 1.15 -19.49
CA ARG A 194 12.94 1.30 -18.05
C ARG A 194 11.72 1.71 -17.26
N SER A 195 11.57 1.13 -16.08
CA SER A 195 10.54 1.52 -15.12
C SER A 195 10.81 2.92 -14.53
N GLN A 196 9.77 3.57 -14.01
CA GLN A 196 9.90 4.83 -13.29
C GLN A 196 10.87 4.71 -12.10
N GLN A 197 10.88 3.55 -11.44
CA GLN A 197 11.74 3.27 -10.29
C GLN A 197 13.22 3.20 -10.69
N GLU A 198 13.54 2.55 -11.81
CA GLU A 198 14.89 2.47 -12.35
C GLU A 198 15.40 3.84 -12.76
N ILE A 199 14.58 4.62 -13.49
CA ILE A 199 14.93 6.00 -13.87
C ILE A 199 15.14 6.86 -12.62
N ALA A 200 14.27 6.78 -11.63
CA ALA A 200 14.43 7.53 -10.40
C ALA A 200 15.65 7.10 -9.58
N ALA A 201 16.02 5.81 -9.61
CA ALA A 201 17.22 5.30 -8.95
C ALA A 201 18.49 5.84 -9.60
N ASP A 202 18.55 5.87 -10.93
CA ASP A 202 19.67 6.41 -11.70
C ASP A 202 19.86 7.93 -11.52
N LEU A 203 18.74 8.65 -11.38
CA LEU A 203 18.76 10.08 -11.13
C LEU A 203 19.22 10.46 -9.72
N LYS A 204 18.93 9.64 -8.72
CA LYS A 204 19.27 9.93 -7.30
C LYS A 204 20.72 10.35 -7.08
N PRO A 205 21.76 9.62 -7.55
CA PRO A 205 23.15 10.01 -7.35
C PRO A 205 23.46 11.31 -8.07
N LEU A 206 22.98 11.52 -9.30
CA LEU A 206 23.25 12.72 -10.09
C LEU A 206 22.70 13.99 -9.43
N PHE A 207 21.52 13.88 -8.82
CA PHE A 207 20.94 14.99 -8.07
C PHE A 207 21.58 15.18 -6.69
N ALA A 208 22.05 14.09 -6.05
CA ALA A 208 22.71 14.18 -4.75
C ALA A 208 24.03 14.93 -4.82
N ASP A 209 24.71 14.87 -5.97
CA ASP A 209 26.01 15.53 -6.22
C ASP A 209 25.90 17.01 -6.61
N LEU A 210 24.67 17.55 -6.74
CA LEU A 210 24.48 18.96 -7.06
C LEU A 210 24.92 19.85 -5.89
N PRO A 211 25.94 20.73 -6.09
CA PRO A 211 26.42 21.58 -5.03
C PRO A 211 25.46 22.74 -4.75
N GLY A 212 25.29 23.07 -3.49
CA GLY A 212 24.52 24.24 -3.06
C GLY A 212 23.02 24.04 -3.00
N VAL A 213 22.51 22.84 -3.24
CA VAL A 213 21.10 22.50 -3.05
C VAL A 213 20.95 21.12 -2.39
N THR A 214 19.85 20.99 -1.69
CA THR A 214 19.43 19.71 -1.18
C THR A 214 18.28 19.17 -2.02
N THR A 215 18.49 18.05 -2.69
CA THR A 215 17.54 17.49 -3.62
C THR A 215 16.75 16.32 -3.03
N ARG A 216 15.53 16.14 -3.51
CA ARG A 216 14.67 14.98 -3.23
C ARG A 216 13.98 14.54 -4.50
N ILE A 217 13.98 13.23 -4.75
CA ILE A 217 13.24 12.60 -5.83
C ILE A 217 12.20 11.70 -5.20
N PHE A 218 10.96 11.83 -5.63
CA PHE A 218 9.88 10.98 -5.16
C PHE A 218 8.85 10.72 -6.26
N SER A 219 8.16 9.61 -6.13
CA SER A 219 7.04 9.24 -6.99
C SER A 219 5.75 9.31 -6.19
N ALA A 220 4.68 9.84 -6.78
CA ALA A 220 3.38 9.81 -6.12
C ALA A 220 2.79 8.40 -6.19
N ASN A 221 2.11 8.00 -5.14
CA ASN A 221 1.26 6.82 -5.14
C ASN A 221 -0.20 7.18 -5.38
N SER A 222 -1.04 6.23 -5.81
CA SER A 222 -2.47 6.42 -6.12
C SER A 222 -3.26 6.98 -4.96
N LEU A 223 -2.88 6.59 -3.74
CA LEU A 223 -3.60 6.93 -2.52
C LEU A 223 -3.07 8.22 -1.87
N ASN A 224 -2.05 8.85 -2.46
CA ASN A 224 -1.42 10.07 -1.95
C ASN A 224 -1.06 10.00 -0.45
N LEU A 225 -0.64 8.82 -0.01
CA LEU A 225 -0.24 8.57 1.37
C LEU A 225 1.11 9.22 1.62
N ARG A 226 1.12 10.31 2.36
CA ARG A 226 2.36 10.94 2.82
C ARG A 226 3.14 9.93 3.68
N GLY A 227 4.38 9.63 3.27
CA GLY A 227 5.24 8.67 3.95
C GLY A 227 5.40 7.32 3.23
N ALA A 228 4.41 6.83 2.48
CA ALA A 228 4.53 5.55 1.76
C ALA A 228 5.42 5.64 0.51
N SER A 229 5.52 6.83 -0.11
CA SER A 229 6.32 7.04 -1.32
C SER A 229 7.69 7.68 -1.07
N SER A 230 7.93 8.23 0.13
CA SER A 230 9.18 8.94 0.45
C SER A 230 10.12 8.18 1.38
N GLY A 231 9.72 7.00 1.87
CA GLY A 231 10.59 6.11 2.65
C GLY A 231 11.22 6.77 3.89
N GLY A 232 10.56 7.77 4.50
CA GLY A 232 11.13 8.53 5.60
C GLY A 232 10.28 8.46 6.87
N LEU A 233 10.94 8.29 8.01
CA LEU A 233 10.34 8.49 9.32
C LEU A 233 10.28 9.99 9.60
N SER A 234 9.10 10.49 9.98
CA SER A 234 8.91 11.87 10.45
C SER A 234 8.53 11.84 11.93
N VAL A 235 9.34 12.48 12.76
CA VAL A 235 9.12 12.58 14.20
C VAL A 235 8.87 14.04 14.53
N ALA A 236 7.80 14.35 15.24
CA ALA A 236 7.52 15.68 15.76
C ALA A 236 7.91 15.74 17.24
N LEU A 237 8.80 16.66 17.57
CA LEU A 237 9.12 17.00 18.97
C LEU A 237 8.25 18.17 19.38
N LEU A 238 7.59 18.05 20.52
CA LEU A 238 6.67 19.06 21.05
C LEU A 238 7.19 19.55 22.41
N GLY A 239 7.11 20.84 22.61
CA GLY A 239 7.52 21.48 23.88
C GLY A 239 7.07 22.93 23.90
N THR A 240 7.36 23.63 24.96
CA THR A 240 6.99 25.05 25.20
C THR A 240 8.14 26.00 24.90
N ASP A 241 9.39 25.52 24.87
CA ASP A 241 10.59 26.29 24.60
C ASP A 241 11.27 25.80 23.32
N TYR A 242 11.50 26.70 22.37
CA TYR A 242 12.06 26.36 21.06
C TYR A 242 13.53 25.97 21.14
N ASP A 243 14.32 26.57 22.05
CA ASP A 243 15.74 26.27 22.20
C ASP A 243 15.94 24.88 22.80
N GLU A 244 15.11 24.52 23.78
CA GLU A 244 15.10 23.15 24.35
C GLU A 244 14.69 22.11 23.31
N ILE A 245 13.64 22.39 22.52
CA ILE A 245 13.20 21.50 21.43
C ILE A 245 14.30 21.30 20.40
N TYR A 246 15.00 22.38 20.02
CA TYR A 246 16.07 22.31 19.04
C TYR A 246 17.29 21.55 19.57
N ALA A 247 17.67 21.77 20.82
CA ALA A 247 18.74 21.02 21.47
C ALA A 247 18.41 19.51 21.52
N ALA A 248 17.21 19.17 21.95
CA ALA A 248 16.72 17.78 21.97
C ALA A 248 16.67 17.16 20.56
N ALA A 249 16.24 17.92 19.55
CA ALA A 249 16.21 17.47 18.15
C ALA A 249 17.61 17.15 17.63
N ARG A 250 18.60 17.96 17.96
CA ARG A 250 20.00 17.70 17.61
C ARG A 250 20.54 16.43 18.25
N GLU A 251 20.34 16.28 19.54
CA GLU A 251 20.76 15.09 20.27
C GLU A 251 20.10 13.82 19.69
N TYR A 252 18.80 13.86 19.46
CA TYR A 252 18.04 12.76 18.86
C TYR A 252 18.54 12.42 17.45
N THR A 253 18.85 13.43 16.67
CA THR A 253 19.40 13.25 15.29
C THR A 253 20.77 12.55 15.31
N GLU A 254 21.64 12.91 16.26
CA GLU A 254 22.95 12.24 16.41
C GLU A 254 22.80 10.80 16.92
N GLN A 255 21.85 10.55 17.82
CA GLN A 255 21.55 9.18 18.28
C GLN A 255 21.04 8.30 17.15
N ILE A 256 20.11 8.82 16.30
CA ILE A 256 19.63 8.10 15.14
C ILE A 256 20.78 7.78 14.18
N ARG A 257 21.66 8.74 13.92
CA ARG A 257 22.81 8.56 13.01
C ARG A 257 23.80 7.51 13.52
N SER A 258 23.99 7.43 14.83
CA SER A 258 24.92 6.48 15.44
C SER A 258 24.38 5.08 15.64
N GLN A 259 23.04 4.92 15.74
CA GLN A 259 22.42 3.65 16.10
C GLN A 259 21.67 2.97 14.94
N LEU A 260 21.34 3.71 13.88
CA LEU A 260 20.52 3.20 12.78
C LEU A 260 21.21 3.42 11.44
N ASP A 261 21.87 2.38 10.93
CA ASP A 261 22.50 2.38 9.59
C ASP A 261 21.47 2.52 8.45
N SER A 262 20.19 2.20 8.73
CA SER A 262 19.11 2.31 7.76
C SER A 262 18.65 3.75 7.51
N VAL A 263 19.03 4.72 8.36
CA VAL A 263 18.65 6.13 8.22
C VAL A 263 19.82 6.94 7.69
N SER A 264 19.87 7.10 6.39
CA SER A 264 21.02 7.72 5.71
C SER A 264 21.17 9.23 5.92
N ARG A 265 20.08 9.97 6.18
CA ARG A 265 20.11 11.45 6.30
C ARG A 265 19.00 11.97 7.22
N PRO A 266 19.17 11.91 8.56
CA PRO A 266 18.22 12.56 9.46
C PRO A 266 18.34 14.09 9.36
N ARG A 267 17.22 14.81 9.45
CA ARG A 267 17.16 16.28 9.32
C ARG A 267 16.22 16.86 10.35
N ILE A 268 16.60 18.03 10.84
CA ILE A 268 15.74 18.85 11.68
C ILE A 268 15.00 19.83 10.75
N GLY A 269 13.67 19.89 10.87
CA GLY A 269 12.83 20.75 10.03
C GLY A 269 12.67 22.18 10.55
N TYR A 270 13.33 22.53 11.64
CA TYR A 270 13.32 23.87 12.24
C TYR A 270 14.75 24.42 12.33
N ASP A 271 14.93 25.67 11.97
CA ASP A 271 16.18 26.42 12.13
C ASP A 271 15.92 27.65 13.01
N PRO A 272 16.63 27.79 14.16
CA PRO A 272 16.44 28.90 15.08
C PRO A 272 16.99 30.24 14.55
N SER A 273 17.66 30.24 13.40
CA SER A 273 18.22 31.45 12.76
C SER A 273 17.25 32.21 11.87
N GLN A 274 15.98 31.79 11.78
CA GLN A 274 14.92 32.46 11.02
C GLN A 274 14.06 33.38 11.84
#